data_ad6bf274bf25bb379e32c7be60394717
#
_entry.id   ad6bf274bf25bb379e32c7be60394717
#
_cell.length_a   1.000
_cell.length_b   1.000
_cell.length_c   1.000
_cell.angle_alpha   90.00
_cell.angle_beta   90.00
_cell.angle_gamma   90.00
#
_symmetry.space_group_name_H-M   'P 1'
#
loop_
_entity.id
_entity.type
_entity.pdbx_description
1 polymer ?
#
loop_
_entity_poly.entity_id
_entity_poly.type
_entity_poly.pdbx_seq_one_letter_code
_entity_poly.pdbx_strand_id
1 'polypeptide(L)'
;MSIKKSDVRYHLRFQVTPGKTVEQDTKILANECRKHGIEEVVLFFAGEEWNNGLLSKKDENMWFETVKKAKLILNKAGIETSLNPWMTVLHCDRGRRFPKEYKFKPLVSPNGETSKACASFADSTWRDYIAKLYGRFAKLGFRTIWVEDDFRYHNHDPLTWGGGFEPVMIERFDKLIGKKVTRQELVKNILKPGKPHPWRELWMQVWRETKLEVAELLAGVVDKNSGGKTQLGLMSSHPSVHSIEGRDWNRLFESLSMNGKVAHRPHYATYSEVPGKEMLYSIMMLDVQRDFRPDYCEVAPEVENFPFTGWAKSDSQTWSEMALDMFYGSDALLLDLFPFSINRITDEPKVIELLDKSKPALSWIAGKFSKELKTAGVGIPWKQDAAAYVQTGTGKVMEELSVSSMSPGNYLLPYGIPCAASLQPVNAIYGEYMWPFDDNEIMQLLSRGLLLDARSAEILCIRGFGKYVGIDFNKWVSREENTYSIELIVNEQCGVRKGTNLNANIEPRMAVIKPLSGAVEWTRIINPERGLVGSGIVVYKNKLGGRVAVQNPVALWLAIIRDRIFAKN
;
A
#
# COMPACT_ATOMS: atom_id res chain seq x y z
N MET A 1 -14.03 23.07 -19.20
CA MET A 1 -13.03 22.82 -20.26
C MET A 1 -11.90 22.02 -19.62
N SER A 2 -11.77 20.73 -19.91
CA SER A 2 -10.64 19.94 -19.44
C SER A 2 -9.37 20.47 -20.11
N ILE A 3 -8.40 20.83 -19.30
CA ILE A 3 -7.05 21.14 -19.80
C ILE A 3 -6.55 19.85 -20.44
N LYS A 4 -6.35 19.86 -21.76
CA LYS A 4 -5.73 18.74 -22.46
C LYS A 4 -4.35 18.52 -21.84
N LYS A 5 -4.19 17.44 -21.09
CA LYS A 5 -2.88 16.95 -20.68
C LYS A 5 -2.11 16.63 -21.96
N SER A 6 -1.15 17.42 -22.35
CA SER A 6 -0.48 17.27 -23.65
C SER A 6 0.72 16.32 -23.59
N ASP A 7 1.39 16.18 -22.43
CA ASP A 7 2.61 15.39 -22.28
C ASP A 7 2.73 14.71 -20.92
N VAL A 8 3.41 13.55 -20.88
CA VAL A 8 3.82 12.94 -19.63
C VAL A 8 4.87 13.81 -18.94
N ARG A 9 4.75 13.99 -17.63
CA ARG A 9 5.74 14.71 -16.81
C ARG A 9 6.61 13.72 -16.06
N TYR A 10 7.92 13.93 -16.10
CA TYR A 10 8.91 13.18 -15.33
C TYR A 10 9.32 13.98 -14.10
N HIS A 11 9.04 13.45 -12.92
CA HIS A 11 9.53 13.92 -11.64
C HIS A 11 10.68 12.98 -11.21
N LEU A 12 11.91 13.37 -11.53
CA LEU A 12 13.08 12.54 -11.29
C LEU A 12 13.53 12.67 -9.83
N ARG A 13 13.47 11.59 -9.06
CA ARG A 13 14.12 11.50 -7.74
C ARG A 13 15.63 11.34 -7.98
N PHE A 14 16.42 12.25 -7.44
CA PHE A 14 17.86 12.23 -7.66
C PHE A 14 18.64 12.79 -6.47
N GLN A 15 19.73 12.12 -6.10
CA GLN A 15 20.61 12.55 -5.03
C GLN A 15 21.79 13.35 -5.55
N VAL A 16 21.93 14.59 -5.08
CA VAL A 16 23.16 15.36 -5.21
C VAL A 16 23.93 15.22 -3.90
N THR A 17 25.02 14.46 -3.92
CA THR A 17 25.81 14.15 -2.72
C THR A 17 26.67 15.34 -2.29
N PRO A 18 26.76 15.66 -0.99
CA PRO A 18 27.64 16.72 -0.49
C PRO A 18 29.11 16.49 -0.87
N GLY A 19 29.77 17.54 -1.34
CA GLY A 19 31.18 17.44 -1.74
C GLY A 19 31.66 18.61 -2.58
N LYS A 20 32.89 18.50 -3.10
CA LYS A 20 33.52 19.56 -3.89
C LYS A 20 32.91 19.70 -5.30
N THR A 21 32.29 18.65 -5.81
CA THR A 21 31.76 18.58 -7.18
C THR A 21 30.28 18.96 -7.31
N VAL A 22 29.59 19.28 -6.20
CA VAL A 22 28.14 19.60 -6.16
C VAL A 22 27.73 20.55 -7.28
N GLU A 23 28.50 21.61 -7.52
CA GLU A 23 28.14 22.59 -8.55
C GLU A 23 28.25 22.03 -9.96
N GLN A 24 29.34 21.32 -10.24
CA GLN A 24 29.61 20.72 -11.54
C GLN A 24 28.56 19.63 -11.84
N ASP A 25 28.37 18.72 -10.90
CA ASP A 25 27.44 17.59 -11.06
C ASP A 25 25.99 18.05 -11.22
N THR A 26 25.60 19.09 -10.48
CA THR A 26 24.27 19.69 -10.65
C THR A 26 24.10 20.41 -11.99
N LYS A 27 25.13 21.06 -12.52
CA LYS A 27 25.09 21.64 -13.87
C LYS A 27 24.94 20.57 -14.95
N ILE A 28 25.61 19.44 -14.81
CA ILE A 28 25.45 18.28 -15.70
C ILE A 28 24.02 17.75 -15.60
N LEU A 29 23.50 17.52 -14.39
CA LEU A 29 22.12 17.10 -14.16
C LEU A 29 21.12 18.06 -14.83
N ALA A 30 21.27 19.36 -14.65
CA ALA A 30 20.40 20.36 -15.25
C ALA A 30 20.42 20.34 -16.80
N ASN A 31 21.61 20.12 -17.39
CA ASN A 31 21.74 20.02 -18.85
C ASN A 31 21.08 18.77 -19.41
N GLU A 32 21.30 17.62 -18.77
CA GLU A 32 20.67 16.36 -19.17
C GLU A 32 19.16 16.41 -18.97
N CYS A 33 18.64 16.96 -17.87
CA CYS A 33 17.21 17.16 -17.68
C CYS A 33 16.57 17.97 -18.80
N ARG A 34 17.19 19.09 -19.22
CA ARG A 34 16.69 19.91 -20.34
C ARG A 34 16.74 19.15 -21.66
N LYS A 35 17.82 18.47 -21.93
CA LYS A 35 18.04 17.71 -23.17
C LYS A 35 17.01 16.59 -23.33
N HIS A 36 16.67 15.91 -22.24
CA HIS A 36 15.82 14.72 -22.21
C HIS A 36 14.40 14.99 -21.71
N GLY A 37 14.02 16.27 -21.58
CA GLY A 37 12.65 16.66 -21.24
C GLY A 37 12.21 16.15 -19.86
N ILE A 38 13.08 16.22 -18.88
CA ILE A 38 12.77 15.97 -17.45
C ILE A 38 12.40 17.32 -16.86
N GLU A 39 11.14 17.49 -16.46
CA GLU A 39 10.59 18.78 -16.07
C GLU A 39 10.87 19.13 -14.61
N GLU A 40 11.02 18.11 -13.76
CA GLU A 40 11.21 18.29 -12.32
C GLU A 40 12.25 17.33 -11.75
N VAL A 41 13.09 17.86 -10.86
CA VAL A 41 13.99 17.04 -10.03
C VAL A 41 13.50 17.08 -8.59
N VAL A 42 13.22 15.91 -8.03
CA VAL A 42 12.92 15.72 -6.61
C VAL A 42 14.23 15.38 -5.91
N LEU A 43 14.83 16.38 -5.28
CA LEU A 43 16.11 16.22 -4.61
C LEU A 43 15.97 15.39 -3.34
N PHE A 44 16.80 14.37 -3.18
CA PHE A 44 16.93 13.67 -1.90
C PHE A 44 17.70 14.51 -0.87
N PHE A 45 17.29 14.36 0.39
CA PHE A 45 18.02 14.89 1.53
C PHE A 45 18.56 13.72 2.35
N ALA A 46 19.77 13.29 2.06
CA ALA A 46 20.43 12.12 2.65
C ALA A 46 19.67 10.81 2.41
N GLY A 47 19.56 10.42 1.14
CA GLY A 47 18.93 9.15 0.74
C GLY A 47 19.66 7.91 1.27
N GLU A 48 19.22 6.73 0.90
CA GLU A 48 19.44 5.47 1.62
C GLU A 48 20.89 5.14 2.01
N GLU A 49 21.84 5.31 1.14
CA GLU A 49 23.27 5.04 1.45
C GLU A 49 23.83 6.05 2.46
N TRP A 50 23.24 7.22 2.55
CA TRP A 50 23.59 8.28 3.48
C TRP A 50 22.64 8.38 4.66
N ASN A 51 21.59 7.60 4.65
CA ASN A 51 20.61 7.57 5.72
C ASN A 51 21.20 6.95 6.97
N ASN A 52 21.84 7.78 7.78
CA ASN A 52 22.38 7.42 9.09
C ASN A 52 21.36 7.63 10.22
N GLY A 53 20.07 7.49 9.91
CA GLY A 53 19.01 7.87 10.80
C GLY A 53 18.80 9.39 10.81
N LEU A 54 18.34 9.94 11.91
CA LEU A 54 18.30 11.38 12.10
C LEU A 54 19.71 11.93 12.08
N LEU A 55 19.95 12.90 11.23
CA LEU A 55 21.27 13.47 11.03
C LEU A 55 21.71 14.30 12.25
N SER A 56 23.02 14.35 12.53
CA SER A 56 23.57 15.37 13.43
C SER A 56 23.31 16.76 12.86
N LYS A 57 23.26 17.78 13.71
CA LYS A 57 23.09 19.18 13.25
C LYS A 57 24.15 19.60 12.22
N LYS A 58 25.37 19.08 12.34
CA LYS A 58 26.44 19.33 11.40
C LYS A 58 26.13 18.75 10.03
N ASP A 59 25.73 17.47 9.99
CA ASP A 59 25.43 16.77 8.73
C ASP A 59 24.12 17.31 8.11
N GLU A 60 23.11 17.61 8.92
CA GLU A 60 21.88 18.29 8.47
C GLU A 60 22.19 19.61 7.77
N ASN A 61 23.07 20.44 8.34
CA ASN A 61 23.47 21.69 7.71
C ASN A 61 24.25 21.48 6.41
N MET A 62 25.12 20.49 6.36
CA MET A 62 25.87 20.15 5.14
C MET A 62 24.91 19.75 4.02
N TRP A 63 23.95 18.87 4.29
CA TRP A 63 22.94 18.46 3.33
C TRP A 63 22.01 19.63 2.93
N PHE A 64 21.62 20.45 3.89
CA PHE A 64 20.79 21.64 3.63
C PHE A 64 21.45 22.61 2.64
N GLU A 65 22.72 22.94 2.84
CA GLU A 65 23.44 23.82 1.91
C GLU A 65 23.66 23.16 0.54
N THR A 66 23.81 21.83 0.51
CA THR A 66 23.92 21.07 -0.75
C THR A 66 22.62 21.15 -1.56
N VAL A 67 21.47 20.80 -0.97
CA VAL A 67 20.19 20.83 -1.70
C VAL A 67 19.79 22.26 -2.06
N LYS A 68 20.10 23.26 -1.22
CA LYS A 68 19.90 24.68 -1.53
C LYS A 68 20.71 25.10 -2.77
N LYS A 69 21.98 24.72 -2.85
CA LYS A 69 22.86 25.03 -4.00
C LYS A 69 22.36 24.31 -5.26
N ALA A 70 22.03 23.03 -5.15
CA ALA A 70 21.50 22.25 -6.27
C ALA A 70 20.18 22.85 -6.80
N LYS A 71 19.25 23.17 -5.91
CA LYS A 71 18.00 23.86 -6.26
C LYS A 71 18.22 25.14 -7.07
N LEU A 72 19.12 26.01 -6.62
CA LEU A 72 19.40 27.28 -7.29
C LEU A 72 19.91 27.07 -8.72
N ILE A 73 20.77 26.07 -8.94
CA ILE A 73 21.32 25.74 -10.25
C ILE A 73 20.24 25.16 -11.16
N LEU A 74 19.45 24.22 -10.68
CA LEU A 74 18.35 23.60 -11.42
C LEU A 74 17.29 24.63 -11.84
N ASN A 75 16.84 25.46 -10.88
CA ASN A 75 15.82 26.48 -11.17
C ASN A 75 16.34 27.54 -12.15
N LYS A 76 17.62 27.93 -12.08
CA LYS A 76 18.24 28.83 -13.07
C LYS A 76 18.26 28.22 -14.48
N ALA A 77 18.32 26.90 -14.57
CA ALA A 77 18.22 26.16 -15.83
C ALA A 77 16.78 25.91 -16.31
N GLY A 78 15.76 26.38 -15.57
CA GLY A 78 14.35 26.18 -15.90
C GLY A 78 13.77 24.84 -15.46
N ILE A 79 14.48 24.08 -14.62
CA ILE A 79 14.01 22.79 -14.07
C ILE A 79 13.29 23.07 -12.74
N GLU A 80 12.07 22.61 -12.59
CA GLU A 80 11.34 22.66 -11.32
C GLU A 80 12.02 21.77 -10.27
N THR A 81 11.89 22.12 -9.00
CA THR A 81 12.51 21.35 -7.93
C THR A 81 11.54 21.08 -6.80
N SER A 82 11.52 19.84 -6.36
CA SER A 82 10.87 19.37 -5.13
C SER A 82 11.91 18.73 -4.20
N LEU A 83 11.51 18.43 -2.98
CA LEU A 83 12.37 17.81 -1.98
C LEU A 83 11.74 16.56 -1.42
N ASN A 84 12.51 15.49 -1.37
CA ASN A 84 12.24 14.33 -0.54
C ASN A 84 13.22 14.32 0.65
N PRO A 85 12.77 14.66 1.86
CA PRO A 85 13.60 14.61 3.07
C PRO A 85 14.09 13.21 3.44
N TRP A 86 13.63 12.18 2.73
CA TRP A 86 13.89 10.76 2.93
C TRP A 86 13.35 10.15 4.22
N MET A 87 13.06 10.94 5.23
CA MET A 87 12.51 10.43 6.49
C MET A 87 11.62 11.44 7.19
N THR A 88 10.66 10.91 7.97
CA THR A 88 9.99 11.60 9.07
C THR A 88 10.41 11.02 10.40
N VAL A 89 10.17 9.73 10.64
CA VAL A 89 10.57 9.02 11.86
C VAL A 89 11.65 7.97 11.63
N LEU A 90 11.91 7.58 10.41
CA LEU A 90 12.79 6.51 9.94
C LEU A 90 12.07 5.14 9.85
N HIS A 91 12.40 4.37 8.80
CA HIS A 91 11.80 3.04 8.55
C HIS A 91 12.25 1.97 9.54
N CYS A 92 13.49 2.04 10.05
CA CYS A 92 14.06 1.09 11.00
C CYS A 92 15.38 1.60 11.57
N ASP A 93 15.87 0.93 12.61
CA ASP A 93 17.14 1.32 13.24
C ASP A 93 18.35 1.03 12.34
N ARG A 94 18.39 -0.09 11.65
CA ARG A 94 19.55 -0.54 10.82
C ARG A 94 20.89 -0.35 11.52
N GLY A 95 20.97 -0.65 12.83
CA GLY A 95 22.17 -0.46 13.65
C GLY A 95 22.45 0.99 14.07
N ARG A 96 21.58 1.93 13.79
CA ARG A 96 21.74 3.36 14.05
C ARG A 96 21.18 3.76 15.41
N ARG A 97 21.45 5.00 15.81
CA ARG A 97 20.99 5.60 17.07
C ARG A 97 20.68 7.06 16.87
N PHE A 98 19.87 7.63 17.71
CA PHE A 98 19.73 9.08 17.76
C PHE A 98 21.10 9.75 17.96
N PRO A 99 21.39 10.84 17.24
CA PRO A 99 22.49 11.73 17.55
C PRO A 99 22.45 12.17 19.01
N LYS A 100 23.62 12.33 19.66
CA LYS A 100 23.72 12.63 21.10
C LYS A 100 23.00 13.92 21.52
N GLU A 101 22.86 14.85 20.60
CA GLU A 101 22.17 16.12 20.80
C GLU A 101 20.65 16.03 20.87
N TYR A 102 20.06 14.89 20.44
CA TYR A 102 18.62 14.69 20.48
C TYR A 102 18.24 13.70 21.58
N LYS A 103 17.19 14.05 22.30
CA LYS A 103 16.63 13.22 23.39
C LYS A 103 15.16 12.93 23.09
N PHE A 104 14.91 12.35 21.93
CA PHE A 104 13.56 11.98 21.53
C PHE A 104 13.08 10.75 22.26
N LYS A 105 11.78 10.68 22.53
CA LYS A 105 11.12 9.45 22.97
C LYS A 105 11.06 8.49 21.81
N PRO A 106 11.60 7.26 21.96
CA PRO A 106 11.64 6.31 20.86
C PRO A 106 10.29 5.61 20.65
N LEU A 107 10.10 5.06 19.45
CA LEU A 107 9.04 4.09 19.18
C LEU A 107 9.24 2.83 20.04
N VAL A 108 8.12 2.23 20.46
CA VAL A 108 8.08 0.96 21.20
C VAL A 108 7.11 0.01 20.53
N SER A 109 7.53 -1.25 20.33
CA SER A 109 6.72 -2.30 19.71
C SER A 109 5.62 -2.84 20.63
N PRO A 110 4.65 -3.60 20.10
CA PRO A 110 3.66 -4.30 20.94
C PRO A 110 4.32 -5.22 21.96
N ASN A 111 5.46 -5.82 21.64
CA ASN A 111 6.22 -6.71 22.55
C ASN A 111 7.09 -5.95 23.58
N GLY A 112 7.32 -4.66 23.35
CA GLY A 112 8.11 -3.80 24.25
C GLY A 112 9.55 -3.57 23.82
N GLU A 113 9.93 -4.00 22.64
CA GLU A 113 11.20 -3.62 22.04
C GLU A 113 11.20 -2.11 21.80
N THR A 114 12.34 -1.48 22.07
CA THR A 114 12.48 -0.03 21.97
C THR A 114 13.44 0.30 20.84
N SER A 115 13.01 1.14 19.91
CA SER A 115 13.86 1.64 18.83
C SER A 115 15.01 2.48 19.40
N LYS A 116 16.13 2.49 18.69
CA LYS A 116 17.31 3.33 19.00
C LYS A 116 17.42 4.55 18.11
N ALA A 117 16.69 4.59 16.99
CA ALA A 117 16.79 5.62 15.98
C ALA A 117 15.44 6.21 15.52
N CYS A 118 14.32 5.52 15.79
CA CYS A 118 13.00 5.95 15.33
C CYS A 118 12.24 6.64 16.46
N ALA A 119 11.78 7.87 16.22
CA ALA A 119 11.11 8.70 17.22
C ALA A 119 9.59 8.49 17.24
N SER A 120 8.97 8.70 18.40
CA SER A 120 7.52 8.68 18.55
C SER A 120 6.85 9.90 17.91
N PHE A 121 5.76 9.69 17.17
CA PHE A 121 4.90 10.77 16.66
C PHE A 121 4.27 11.64 17.76
N ALA A 122 4.16 11.13 18.98
CA ALA A 122 3.62 11.85 20.13
C ALA A 122 4.68 12.60 20.94
N ASP A 123 5.97 12.48 20.60
CA ASP A 123 7.03 13.21 21.30
C ASP A 123 7.08 14.67 20.89
N SER A 124 6.80 15.58 21.84
CA SER A 124 6.82 17.03 21.59
C SER A 124 8.19 17.54 21.12
N THR A 125 9.28 16.98 21.65
CA THR A 125 10.64 17.38 21.26
C THR A 125 10.95 17.00 19.81
N TRP A 126 10.51 15.83 19.36
CA TRP A 126 10.61 15.43 17.97
C TRP A 126 9.68 16.27 17.07
N ARG A 127 8.46 16.58 17.51
CA ARG A 127 7.54 17.45 16.77
C ARG A 127 8.13 18.84 16.55
N ASP A 128 8.76 19.42 17.56
CA ASP A 128 9.48 20.70 17.43
C ASP A 128 10.65 20.63 16.45
N TYR A 129 11.38 19.51 16.45
CA TYR A 129 12.48 19.27 15.52
C TYR A 129 12.00 19.19 14.08
N ILE A 130 11.03 18.31 13.78
CA ILE A 130 10.55 18.08 12.43
C ILE A 130 9.85 19.33 11.85
N ALA A 131 9.12 20.09 12.68
CA ALA A 131 8.53 21.36 12.30
C ALA A 131 9.59 22.39 11.90
N LYS A 132 10.69 22.51 12.67
CA LYS A 132 11.81 23.39 12.33
C LYS A 132 12.49 22.98 11.04
N LEU A 133 12.69 21.68 10.83
CA LEU A 133 13.33 21.15 9.62
C LEU A 133 12.48 21.43 8.38
N TYR A 134 11.19 21.10 8.39
CA TYR A 134 10.28 21.37 7.28
C TYR A 134 10.11 22.87 7.04
N GLY A 135 10.08 23.68 8.09
CA GLY A 135 10.06 25.13 7.97
C GLY A 135 11.32 25.71 7.30
N ARG A 136 12.50 25.13 7.55
CA ARG A 136 13.74 25.50 6.84
C ARG A 136 13.66 25.16 5.36
N PHE A 137 13.17 23.96 5.02
CA PHE A 137 12.99 23.55 3.63
C PHE A 137 11.98 24.42 2.89
N ALA A 138 10.85 24.73 3.53
CA ALA A 138 9.80 25.58 2.95
C ALA A 138 10.32 26.98 2.55
N LYS A 139 11.22 27.56 3.33
CA LYS A 139 11.86 28.86 3.00
C LYS A 139 12.68 28.83 1.71
N LEU A 140 13.11 27.66 1.26
CA LEU A 140 13.82 27.52 0.00
C LEU A 140 12.88 27.60 -1.21
N GLY A 141 11.56 27.46 -1.03
CA GLY A 141 10.55 27.55 -2.08
C GLY A 141 10.59 26.37 -3.05
N PHE A 142 10.68 25.14 -2.56
CA PHE A 142 10.44 23.93 -3.35
C PHE A 142 8.98 23.88 -3.82
N ARG A 143 8.71 23.28 -4.97
CA ARG A 143 7.34 23.08 -5.46
C ARG A 143 6.56 22.15 -4.52
N THR A 144 7.14 21.00 -4.22
CA THR A 144 6.60 20.01 -3.28
C THR A 144 7.66 19.61 -2.26
N ILE A 145 7.27 19.49 -0.98
CA ILE A 145 8.05 18.81 0.04
C ILE A 145 7.29 17.52 0.40
N TRP A 146 7.93 16.40 0.21
CA TRP A 146 7.32 15.09 0.41
C TRP A 146 7.40 14.67 1.88
N VAL A 147 6.29 14.14 2.39
CA VAL A 147 6.23 13.36 3.62
C VAL A 147 6.45 11.91 3.22
N GLU A 148 7.52 11.33 3.71
CA GLU A 148 8.00 10.00 3.32
C GLU A 148 7.04 8.89 3.80
N ASP A 149 7.15 7.70 3.23
CA ASP A 149 6.24 6.59 3.52
C ASP A 149 6.48 5.96 4.90
N ASP A 150 7.57 6.33 5.59
CA ASP A 150 7.80 6.07 7.01
C ASP A 150 6.82 6.81 7.95
N PHE A 151 5.92 7.63 7.40
CA PHE A 151 4.82 8.27 8.13
C PHE A 151 3.74 7.24 8.50
N ARG A 152 4.18 6.20 9.22
CA ARG A 152 3.39 5.06 9.68
C ARG A 152 3.94 4.49 10.98
N TYR A 153 3.13 3.69 11.70
CA TYR A 153 3.59 2.97 12.90
C TYR A 153 4.24 1.63 12.57
N HIS A 154 3.77 0.96 11.52
CA HIS A 154 4.43 -0.24 11.02
C HIS A 154 5.85 0.08 10.57
N ASN A 155 6.81 -0.70 11.04
CA ASN A 155 8.22 -0.46 10.81
C ASN A 155 8.97 -1.79 10.63
N HIS A 156 10.24 -1.71 10.22
CA HIS A 156 11.09 -2.88 10.07
C HIS A 156 11.90 -3.17 11.33
N ASP A 157 12.69 -4.23 11.30
CA ASP A 157 13.55 -4.61 12.44
C ASP A 157 14.27 -3.40 13.08
N PRO A 158 14.50 -3.43 14.39
CA PRO A 158 14.31 -4.55 15.32
C PRO A 158 12.94 -4.58 16.03
N LEU A 159 11.99 -3.73 15.62
CA LEU A 159 10.67 -3.69 16.24
C LEU A 159 9.77 -4.77 15.62
N THR A 160 9.32 -5.72 16.43
CA THR A 160 8.31 -6.69 15.99
C THR A 160 7.04 -5.95 15.58
N TRP A 161 6.65 -6.04 14.32
CA TRP A 161 5.60 -5.31 13.60
C TRP A 161 5.92 -3.81 13.41
N GLY A 162 6.34 -3.08 14.45
CA GLY A 162 6.59 -1.64 14.43
C GLY A 162 6.40 -0.98 15.79
N GLY A 163 6.14 0.32 15.81
CA GLY A 163 6.04 1.14 17.01
C GLY A 163 4.62 1.58 17.36
N GLY A 164 4.53 2.65 18.14
CA GLY A 164 3.27 3.27 18.55
C GLY A 164 2.73 2.78 19.89
N PHE A 165 3.47 1.93 20.64
CA PHE A 165 3.10 1.42 21.96
C PHE A 165 3.96 2.00 23.08
N GLU A 166 4.61 3.11 22.86
CA GLU A 166 5.38 3.83 23.86
C GLU A 166 4.49 4.46 24.95
N PRO A 167 5.03 4.73 26.14
CA PRO A 167 4.25 5.23 27.28
C PRO A 167 3.39 6.45 26.96
N VAL A 168 3.90 7.40 26.18
CA VAL A 168 3.16 8.62 25.81
C VAL A 168 1.91 8.32 24.97
N MET A 169 1.94 7.27 24.16
CA MET A 169 0.78 6.82 23.37
C MET A 169 -0.24 6.09 24.27
N ILE A 170 0.25 5.27 25.20
CA ILE A 170 -0.61 4.58 26.18
C ILE A 170 -1.30 5.60 27.08
N GLU A 171 -0.61 6.67 27.53
CA GLU A 171 -1.22 7.77 28.28
C GLU A 171 -2.35 8.47 27.51
N ARG A 172 -2.26 8.60 26.19
CA ARG A 172 -3.35 9.11 25.35
C ARG A 172 -4.55 8.17 25.38
N PHE A 173 -4.30 6.88 25.30
CA PHE A 173 -5.34 5.86 25.38
C PHE A 173 -5.99 5.82 26.78
N ASP A 174 -5.20 5.88 27.86
CA ASP A 174 -5.68 5.96 29.23
C ASP A 174 -6.67 7.11 29.45
N LYS A 175 -6.34 8.28 28.89
CA LYS A 175 -7.23 9.46 28.93
C LYS A 175 -8.53 9.22 28.18
N LEU A 176 -8.47 8.53 27.04
CA LEU A 176 -9.64 8.26 26.22
C LEU A 176 -10.61 7.30 26.92
N ILE A 177 -10.09 6.26 27.60
CA ILE A 177 -10.93 5.25 28.26
C ILE A 177 -11.18 5.52 29.76
N GLY A 178 -10.56 6.55 30.33
CA GLY A 178 -10.75 6.97 31.73
C GLY A 178 -10.09 6.04 32.77
N LYS A 179 -9.16 5.17 32.37
CA LYS A 179 -8.43 4.29 33.29
C LYS A 179 -7.00 4.02 32.81
N LYS A 180 -6.09 3.67 33.73
CA LYS A 180 -4.73 3.25 33.39
C LYS A 180 -4.71 1.80 32.92
N VAL A 181 -3.93 1.53 31.87
CA VAL A 181 -3.69 0.18 31.34
C VAL A 181 -2.21 -0.05 31.09
N THR A 182 -1.80 -1.30 31.14
CA THR A 182 -0.47 -1.71 30.70
C THR A 182 -0.44 -1.97 29.20
N ARG A 183 0.75 -1.88 28.55
CA ARG A 183 0.92 -2.25 27.15
C ARG A 183 0.45 -3.69 26.90
N GLN A 184 0.80 -4.63 27.79
CA GLN A 184 0.42 -6.03 27.66
C GLN A 184 -1.11 -6.21 27.70
N GLU A 185 -1.80 -5.51 28.61
CA GLU A 185 -3.26 -5.54 28.68
C GLU A 185 -3.88 -4.97 27.40
N LEU A 186 -3.36 -3.85 26.89
CA LEU A 186 -3.80 -3.23 25.66
C LEU A 186 -3.63 -4.19 24.46
N VAL A 187 -2.42 -4.70 24.23
CA VAL A 187 -2.12 -5.60 23.10
C VAL A 187 -2.98 -6.87 23.16
N LYS A 188 -3.13 -7.48 24.35
CA LYS A 188 -4.00 -8.64 24.55
C LYS A 188 -5.44 -8.37 24.13
N ASN A 189 -5.96 -7.17 24.42
CA ASN A 189 -7.34 -6.83 24.08
C ASN A 189 -7.51 -6.48 22.59
N ILE A 190 -6.60 -5.72 22.00
CA ILE A 190 -6.71 -5.38 20.58
C ILE A 190 -6.53 -6.60 19.66
N LEU A 191 -5.77 -7.61 20.10
CA LEU A 191 -5.56 -8.87 19.37
C LEU A 191 -6.46 -10.02 19.82
N LYS A 192 -7.42 -9.78 20.71
CA LYS A 192 -8.29 -10.82 21.25
C LYS A 192 -8.89 -11.68 20.13
N PRO A 193 -8.74 -13.02 20.19
CA PRO A 193 -9.31 -13.93 19.21
C PRO A 193 -10.84 -13.81 19.09
N GLY A 194 -11.36 -14.04 17.89
CA GLY A 194 -12.78 -13.96 17.56
C GLY A 194 -13.27 -12.50 17.45
N LYS A 195 -14.47 -12.22 17.99
CA LYS A 195 -15.06 -10.87 17.87
C LYS A 195 -14.13 -9.78 18.40
N PRO A 196 -13.87 -8.71 17.61
CA PRO A 196 -13.00 -7.62 17.99
C PRO A 196 -13.38 -7.01 19.36
N HIS A 197 -12.37 -6.73 20.17
CA HIS A 197 -12.56 -6.00 21.42
C HIS A 197 -12.74 -4.50 21.12
N PRO A 198 -13.64 -3.76 21.82
CA PRO A 198 -13.86 -2.32 21.58
C PRO A 198 -12.59 -1.45 21.65
N TRP A 199 -11.60 -1.88 22.43
CA TRP A 199 -10.33 -1.16 22.53
C TRP A 199 -9.53 -1.12 21.23
N ARG A 200 -9.75 -2.04 20.29
CA ARG A 200 -9.05 -2.04 19.01
C ARG A 200 -9.37 -0.78 18.22
N GLU A 201 -10.63 -0.45 18.06
CA GLU A 201 -11.05 0.77 17.35
C GLU A 201 -10.59 2.04 18.07
N LEU A 202 -10.72 2.09 19.40
CA LEU A 202 -10.24 3.22 20.21
C LEU A 202 -8.73 3.41 20.12
N TRP A 203 -7.96 2.30 20.06
CA TRP A 203 -6.52 2.37 19.85
C TRP A 203 -6.15 2.88 18.45
N MET A 204 -6.84 2.40 17.42
CA MET A 204 -6.71 2.91 16.05
C MET A 204 -7.04 4.40 15.98
N GLN A 205 -8.03 4.86 16.72
CA GLN A 205 -8.35 6.28 16.86
C GLN A 205 -7.17 7.06 17.46
N VAL A 206 -6.54 6.59 18.54
CA VAL A 206 -5.38 7.24 19.15
C VAL A 206 -4.23 7.37 18.13
N TRP A 207 -3.97 6.32 17.36
CA TRP A 207 -2.95 6.33 16.31
C TRP A 207 -3.28 7.33 15.19
N ARG A 208 -4.52 7.30 14.72
CA ARG A 208 -5.01 8.21 13.67
C ARG A 208 -4.89 9.66 14.10
N GLU A 209 -5.47 10.04 15.23
CA GLU A 209 -5.47 11.43 15.69
C GLU A 209 -4.04 11.93 15.93
N THR A 210 -3.15 11.10 16.47
CA THR A 210 -1.74 11.47 16.67
C THR A 210 -1.03 11.78 15.35
N LYS A 211 -1.29 11.03 14.28
CA LYS A 211 -0.73 11.29 12.95
C LYS A 211 -1.33 12.53 12.30
N LEU A 212 -2.64 12.74 12.43
CA LEU A 212 -3.32 13.94 11.91
C LEU A 212 -2.77 15.21 12.56
N GLU A 213 -2.54 15.22 13.88
CA GLU A 213 -1.88 16.32 14.58
C GLU A 213 -0.50 16.67 13.98
N VAL A 214 0.28 15.67 13.59
CA VAL A 214 1.59 15.87 12.94
C VAL A 214 1.42 16.37 11.51
N ALA A 215 0.47 15.85 10.76
CA ALA A 215 0.18 16.30 9.40
C ALA A 215 -0.22 17.78 9.37
N GLU A 216 -1.11 18.21 10.26
CA GLU A 216 -1.52 19.60 10.44
C GLU A 216 -0.36 20.49 10.86
N LEU A 217 0.50 20.01 11.76
CA LEU A 217 1.72 20.73 12.17
C LEU A 217 2.63 20.98 10.97
N LEU A 218 2.90 19.97 10.15
CA LEU A 218 3.76 20.09 8.97
C LEU A 218 3.13 21.03 7.94
N ALA A 219 1.83 20.89 7.66
CA ALA A 219 1.11 21.76 6.73
C ALA A 219 1.18 23.23 7.16
N GLY A 220 0.85 23.52 8.42
CA GLY A 220 0.89 24.89 8.94
C GLY A 220 2.28 25.52 8.91
N VAL A 221 3.32 24.74 9.23
CA VAL A 221 4.70 25.21 9.19
C VAL A 221 5.18 25.46 7.76
N VAL A 222 4.85 24.57 6.82
CA VAL A 222 5.25 24.71 5.42
C VAL A 222 4.51 25.89 4.77
N ASP A 223 3.22 26.03 4.97
CA ASP A 223 2.42 27.15 4.46
C ASP A 223 2.98 28.50 4.93
N LYS A 224 3.14 28.65 6.24
CA LYS A 224 3.68 29.85 6.87
C LYS A 224 5.06 30.24 6.33
N ASN A 225 5.96 29.29 6.15
CA ASN A 225 7.35 29.56 5.79
C ASN A 225 7.59 29.68 4.28
N SER A 226 6.70 29.12 3.45
CA SER A 226 6.75 29.25 1.99
C SER A 226 5.89 30.42 1.46
N GLY A 227 5.04 31.00 2.29
CA GLY A 227 4.04 31.99 1.86
C GLY A 227 3.02 31.37 0.89
N GLY A 228 2.60 30.13 1.13
CA GLY A 228 1.61 29.39 0.32
C GLY A 228 2.14 28.88 -1.02
N LYS A 229 3.45 28.93 -1.27
CA LYS A 229 4.05 28.55 -2.58
C LYS A 229 4.43 27.09 -2.68
N THR A 230 4.69 26.43 -1.56
CA THR A 230 5.11 25.02 -1.49
C THR A 230 3.93 24.17 -1.06
N GLN A 231 3.64 23.10 -1.78
CA GLN A 231 2.67 22.08 -1.34
C GLN A 231 3.36 20.94 -0.59
N LEU A 232 2.61 20.21 0.23
CA LEU A 232 3.04 18.91 0.74
C LEU A 232 2.64 17.80 -0.22
N GLY A 233 3.46 16.76 -0.27
CA GLY A 233 3.13 15.49 -0.91
C GLY A 233 3.19 14.36 0.12
N LEU A 234 2.30 13.38 0.02
CA LEU A 234 2.33 12.15 0.83
C LEU A 234 2.87 11.01 -0.01
N MET A 235 3.94 10.38 0.43
CA MET A 235 4.33 9.06 -0.02
C MET A 235 3.61 8.03 0.85
N SER A 236 2.93 7.07 0.23
CA SER A 236 2.17 6.07 0.96
C SER A 236 2.75 4.68 0.78
N SER A 237 2.55 3.83 1.77
CA SER A 237 2.86 2.42 1.76
C SER A 237 1.59 1.59 1.54
N HIS A 238 1.63 0.31 1.83
CA HIS A 238 0.56 -0.64 1.57
C HIS A 238 -0.75 -0.32 2.31
N PRO A 239 -1.91 -0.19 1.64
CA PRO A 239 -3.18 0.20 2.27
C PRO A 239 -3.64 -0.70 3.43
N SER A 240 -3.38 -2.03 3.38
CA SER A 240 -3.76 -2.94 4.46
C SER A 240 -2.98 -2.69 5.75
N VAL A 241 -1.72 -2.27 5.66
CA VAL A 241 -0.92 -1.86 6.82
C VAL A 241 -1.48 -0.58 7.44
N HIS A 242 -1.84 0.38 6.60
CA HIS A 242 -2.45 1.63 7.06
C HIS A 242 -3.84 1.42 7.67
N SER A 243 -4.58 0.38 7.25
CA SER A 243 -5.84 -0.04 7.87
C SER A 243 -5.63 -0.43 9.34
N ILE A 244 -4.56 -1.18 9.66
CA ILE A 244 -4.23 -1.55 11.06
C ILE A 244 -4.02 -0.30 11.92
N GLU A 245 -3.44 0.74 11.35
CA GLU A 245 -3.20 2.01 12.03
C GLU A 245 -4.43 2.92 12.11
N GLY A 246 -5.58 2.45 11.62
CA GLY A 246 -6.82 3.23 11.58
C GLY A 246 -6.74 4.47 10.71
N ARG A 247 -5.92 4.48 9.66
CA ARG A 247 -5.73 5.65 8.79
C ARG A 247 -7.04 6.07 8.15
N ASP A 248 -7.41 7.32 8.33
CA ASP A 248 -8.46 8.00 7.60
C ASP A 248 -7.82 8.81 6.47
N TRP A 249 -7.95 8.30 5.26
CA TRP A 249 -7.27 8.88 4.11
C TRP A 249 -7.78 10.27 3.76
N ASN A 250 -9.09 10.48 3.82
CA ASN A 250 -9.68 11.79 3.50
C ASN A 250 -9.19 12.85 4.49
N ARG A 251 -9.30 12.60 5.79
CA ARG A 251 -8.81 13.51 6.82
C ARG A 251 -7.31 13.74 6.73
N LEU A 252 -6.52 12.71 6.37
CA LEU A 252 -5.07 12.86 6.22
C LEU A 252 -4.73 13.78 5.04
N PHE A 253 -5.37 13.58 3.87
CA PHE A 253 -5.17 14.47 2.73
C PHE A 253 -5.66 15.89 3.03
N GLU A 254 -6.79 16.05 3.73
CA GLU A 254 -7.27 17.36 4.19
C GLU A 254 -6.27 18.03 5.12
N SER A 255 -5.73 17.30 6.11
CA SER A 255 -4.72 17.82 7.06
C SER A 255 -3.40 18.22 6.37
N LEU A 256 -2.99 17.54 5.30
CA LEU A 256 -1.80 17.87 4.51
C LEU A 256 -2.06 18.94 3.45
N SER A 257 -3.33 19.16 3.07
CA SER A 257 -3.70 20.07 2.01
C SER A 257 -3.51 21.53 2.42
N MET A 258 -2.85 22.27 1.57
CA MET A 258 -2.67 23.71 1.72
C MET A 258 -3.32 24.43 0.54
N ASN A 259 -4.29 25.29 0.83
CA ASN A 259 -5.01 26.03 -0.21
C ASN A 259 -5.60 25.12 -1.32
N GLY A 260 -6.10 23.94 -0.95
CA GLY A 260 -6.66 22.96 -1.89
C GLY A 260 -5.60 22.26 -2.76
N LYS A 261 -4.35 22.19 -2.31
CA LYS A 261 -3.24 21.53 -3.02
C LYS A 261 -2.56 20.50 -2.13
N VAL A 262 -2.40 19.30 -2.65
CA VAL A 262 -1.64 18.21 -2.05
C VAL A 262 -1.19 17.26 -3.17
N ALA A 263 -0.04 16.63 -3.01
CA ALA A 263 0.40 15.60 -3.94
C ALA A 263 0.37 14.20 -3.28
N HIS A 264 0.24 13.15 -4.08
CA HIS A 264 0.29 11.77 -3.62
C HIS A 264 1.24 10.95 -4.50
N ARG A 265 2.16 10.25 -3.85
CA ARG A 265 2.91 9.16 -4.42
C ARG A 265 2.27 7.86 -3.94
N PRO A 266 1.34 7.29 -4.72
CA PRO A 266 0.82 5.96 -4.39
C PRO A 266 1.92 4.91 -4.49
N HIS A 267 1.89 3.96 -3.57
CA HIS A 267 2.79 2.83 -3.57
C HIS A 267 2.52 1.91 -4.76
N TYR A 268 3.54 1.52 -5.48
CA TYR A 268 3.42 0.62 -6.62
C TYR A 268 3.80 -0.83 -6.28
N ALA A 269 4.76 -1.04 -5.40
CA ALA A 269 5.18 -2.33 -4.82
C ALA A 269 5.97 -3.28 -5.74
N THR A 270 6.42 -2.84 -6.92
CA THR A 270 7.25 -3.66 -7.81
C THR A 270 8.64 -3.05 -7.93
N TYR A 271 9.55 -3.47 -7.06
CA TYR A 271 10.91 -2.89 -6.98
C TYR A 271 11.93 -3.62 -7.85
N SER A 272 11.70 -4.90 -8.15
CA SER A 272 12.58 -5.72 -8.98
C SER A 272 11.77 -6.60 -9.90
N GLU A 273 12.39 -7.02 -11.02
CA GLU A 273 11.77 -7.98 -11.92
C GLU A 273 11.93 -9.39 -11.37
N VAL A 274 10.85 -9.92 -10.79
CA VAL A 274 10.77 -11.28 -10.30
C VAL A 274 9.93 -12.10 -11.27
N PRO A 275 10.37 -13.30 -11.65
CA PRO A 275 9.54 -14.19 -12.45
C PRO A 275 8.20 -14.47 -11.75
N GLY A 276 7.12 -13.98 -12.32
CA GLY A 276 5.79 -14.19 -11.74
C GLY A 276 4.80 -13.06 -12.00
N LYS A 277 3.95 -12.79 -11.00
CA LYS A 277 2.75 -11.97 -11.17
C LYS A 277 2.75 -10.69 -10.32
N GLU A 278 3.90 -10.24 -9.84
CA GLU A 278 3.99 -9.09 -8.91
C GLU A 278 3.44 -7.80 -9.53
N MET A 279 3.70 -7.56 -10.81
CA MET A 279 3.15 -6.39 -11.49
C MET A 279 1.61 -6.38 -11.49
N LEU A 280 0.95 -7.55 -11.53
CA LEU A 280 -0.51 -7.64 -11.45
C LEU A 280 -1.04 -7.23 -10.07
N TYR A 281 -0.29 -7.53 -9.03
CA TYR A 281 -0.59 -7.04 -7.69
C TYR A 281 -0.52 -5.51 -7.61
N SER A 282 0.48 -4.91 -8.25
CA SER A 282 0.65 -3.47 -8.32
C SER A 282 -0.51 -2.76 -9.03
N ILE A 283 -1.13 -3.38 -10.04
CA ILE A 283 -2.32 -2.86 -10.71
C ILE A 283 -3.46 -2.64 -9.71
N MET A 284 -3.75 -3.65 -8.90
CA MET A 284 -4.79 -3.53 -7.87
C MET A 284 -4.41 -2.51 -6.79
N MET A 285 -3.13 -2.42 -6.46
CA MET A 285 -2.62 -1.43 -5.51
C MET A 285 -2.87 -0.01 -5.98
N LEU A 286 -2.59 0.28 -7.25
CA LEU A 286 -2.86 1.60 -7.84
C LEU A 286 -4.35 1.93 -7.82
N ASP A 287 -5.20 0.97 -8.18
CA ASP A 287 -6.64 1.20 -8.27
C ASP A 287 -7.27 1.44 -6.90
N VAL A 288 -6.91 0.66 -5.87
CA VAL A 288 -7.34 0.89 -4.48
C VAL A 288 -6.93 2.29 -4.02
N GLN A 289 -5.72 2.73 -4.33
CA GLN A 289 -5.23 4.04 -3.92
C GLN A 289 -5.89 5.21 -4.67
N ARG A 290 -6.46 4.96 -5.86
CA ARG A 290 -7.29 5.96 -6.55
C ARG A 290 -8.58 6.28 -5.80
N ASP A 291 -9.19 5.28 -5.20
CA ASP A 291 -10.53 5.38 -4.63
C ASP A 291 -10.58 6.23 -3.35
N PHE A 292 -9.46 6.37 -2.63
CA PHE A 292 -9.43 7.10 -1.36
C PHE A 292 -8.78 8.48 -1.40
N ARG A 293 -8.26 8.94 -2.53
CA ARG A 293 -7.65 10.27 -2.62
C ARG A 293 -8.64 11.31 -3.15
N PRO A 294 -8.54 12.58 -2.74
CA PRO A 294 -9.40 13.64 -3.25
C PRO A 294 -9.06 13.99 -4.71
N ASP A 295 -10.06 14.45 -5.47
CA ASP A 295 -9.92 14.78 -6.90
C ASP A 295 -8.90 15.88 -7.19
N TYR A 296 -8.70 16.79 -6.24
CA TYR A 296 -7.71 17.90 -6.37
C TYR A 296 -6.26 17.45 -6.13
N CYS A 297 -6.05 16.21 -5.71
CA CYS A 297 -4.73 15.68 -5.44
C CYS A 297 -3.94 15.49 -6.74
N GLU A 298 -2.72 16.02 -6.79
CA GLU A 298 -1.74 15.71 -7.83
C GLU A 298 -1.20 14.29 -7.61
N VAL A 299 -1.15 13.48 -8.67
CA VAL A 299 -0.79 12.07 -8.57
C VAL A 299 0.47 11.78 -9.37
N ALA A 300 1.50 11.32 -8.68
CA ALA A 300 2.75 10.86 -9.26
C ALA A 300 3.14 9.51 -8.65
N PRO A 301 2.70 8.38 -9.23
CA PRO A 301 3.04 7.05 -8.74
C PRO A 301 4.54 6.80 -8.74
N GLU A 302 4.94 5.90 -7.85
CA GLU A 302 6.32 5.47 -7.73
C GLU A 302 6.69 4.50 -8.85
N VAL A 303 7.79 4.79 -9.54
CA VAL A 303 8.49 3.82 -10.35
C VAL A 303 9.90 3.71 -9.79
N GLU A 304 10.15 2.66 -9.04
CA GLU A 304 11.41 2.46 -8.30
C GLU A 304 12.08 1.15 -8.70
N ASN A 305 13.39 1.21 -8.97
CA ASN A 305 14.19 0.07 -9.40
C ASN A 305 15.17 -0.38 -8.29
N PHE A 306 14.65 -0.60 -7.06
CA PHE A 306 15.45 -1.11 -5.95
C PHE A 306 16.02 -2.52 -6.28
N PRO A 307 17.29 -2.82 -6.01
CA PRO A 307 18.32 -2.03 -5.31
C PRO A 307 19.13 -1.06 -6.19
N PHE A 308 18.54 -0.41 -7.16
CA PHE A 308 19.12 0.63 -8.02
C PHE A 308 20.32 0.16 -8.85
N THR A 309 20.22 -1.03 -9.40
CA THR A 309 21.22 -1.60 -10.30
C THR A 309 20.62 -1.91 -11.66
N GLY A 310 21.44 -1.95 -12.71
CA GLY A 310 20.99 -2.37 -14.05
C GLY A 310 20.45 -3.81 -14.13
N TRP A 311 20.46 -4.53 -13.01
CA TRP A 311 19.96 -5.91 -12.89
C TRP A 311 18.65 -6.01 -12.11
N ALA A 312 18.17 -4.90 -11.55
CA ALA A 312 16.92 -4.90 -10.77
C ALA A 312 15.70 -5.14 -11.65
N LYS A 313 15.59 -4.42 -12.77
CA LYS A 313 14.51 -4.56 -13.75
C LYS A 313 15.03 -4.42 -15.17
N SER A 314 14.35 -5.07 -16.11
CA SER A 314 14.54 -4.79 -17.54
C SER A 314 13.89 -3.45 -17.93
N ASP A 315 14.35 -2.90 -19.06
CA ASP A 315 13.73 -1.72 -19.67
C ASP A 315 12.24 -1.97 -19.97
N SER A 316 11.89 -3.18 -20.40
CA SER A 316 10.50 -3.56 -20.67
C SER A 316 9.62 -3.55 -19.43
N GLN A 317 10.13 -4.02 -18.29
CA GLN A 317 9.40 -3.99 -17.03
C GLN A 317 9.20 -2.56 -16.56
N THR A 318 10.25 -1.75 -16.51
CA THR A 318 10.18 -0.34 -16.10
C THR A 318 9.23 0.46 -17.02
N TRP A 319 9.31 0.24 -18.34
CA TRP A 319 8.40 0.86 -19.29
C TRP A 319 6.95 0.45 -19.05
N SER A 320 6.69 -0.82 -18.77
CA SER A 320 5.34 -1.33 -18.50
C SER A 320 4.73 -0.70 -17.25
N GLU A 321 5.53 -0.49 -16.20
CA GLU A 321 5.11 0.20 -14.99
C GLU A 321 4.75 1.66 -15.28
N MET A 322 5.63 2.40 -15.97
CA MET A 322 5.34 3.77 -16.40
C MET A 322 4.06 3.87 -17.23
N ALA A 323 3.86 2.92 -18.15
CA ALA A 323 2.65 2.89 -19.00
C ALA A 323 1.38 2.63 -18.17
N LEU A 324 1.42 1.67 -17.25
CA LEU A 324 0.31 1.37 -16.34
C LEU A 324 -0.07 2.58 -15.50
N ASP A 325 0.90 3.27 -14.92
CA ASP A 325 0.66 4.49 -14.17
C ASP A 325 -0.09 5.54 -14.99
N MET A 326 0.31 5.71 -16.23
CA MET A 326 -0.36 6.66 -17.12
C MET A 326 -1.77 6.17 -17.56
N PHE A 327 -2.00 4.86 -17.72
CA PHE A 327 -3.33 4.30 -17.96
C PHE A 327 -4.28 4.58 -16.79
N TYR A 328 -3.78 4.63 -15.56
CA TYR A 328 -4.55 5.03 -14.38
C TYR A 328 -4.75 6.55 -14.23
N GLY A 329 -4.34 7.33 -15.22
CA GLY A 329 -4.61 8.76 -15.30
C GLY A 329 -3.76 9.61 -14.36
N SER A 330 -2.55 9.17 -14.04
CA SER A 330 -1.61 9.92 -13.19
C SER A 330 -1.19 11.25 -13.82
N ASP A 331 -0.83 12.23 -12.97
CA ASP A 331 -0.43 13.57 -13.41
C ASP A 331 1.04 13.63 -13.84
N ALA A 332 1.86 12.79 -13.24
CA ALA A 332 3.28 12.65 -13.50
C ALA A 332 3.74 11.23 -13.14
N LEU A 333 5.01 10.92 -13.39
CA LEU A 333 5.69 9.72 -12.91
C LEU A 333 6.79 10.14 -11.92
N LEU A 334 6.79 9.59 -10.71
CA LEU A 334 7.83 9.81 -9.73
C LEU A 334 8.89 8.72 -9.85
N LEU A 335 10.00 9.07 -10.51
CA LEU A 335 10.99 8.11 -10.99
C LEU A 335 12.17 8.00 -10.03
N ASP A 336 12.38 6.83 -9.44
CA ASP A 336 13.53 6.49 -8.61
C ASP A 336 14.33 5.36 -9.27
N LEU A 337 15.08 5.73 -10.31
CA LEU A 337 15.72 4.81 -11.23
C LEU A 337 17.25 4.81 -11.12
N PHE A 338 17.83 5.79 -10.41
CA PHE A 338 19.27 5.99 -10.33
C PHE A 338 19.81 5.59 -8.96
N PRO A 339 21.00 4.97 -8.92
CA PRO A 339 21.67 4.68 -7.65
C PRO A 339 21.95 5.97 -6.86
N PHE A 340 21.73 5.95 -5.55
CA PHE A 340 21.99 7.10 -4.69
C PHE A 340 23.49 7.41 -4.54
N SER A 341 24.34 6.42 -4.80
CA SER A 341 25.80 6.54 -4.72
C SER A 341 26.44 7.24 -5.91
N ILE A 342 25.71 7.42 -7.02
CA ILE A 342 26.23 8.13 -8.19
C ILE A 342 26.08 9.64 -8.02
N ASN A 343 27.01 10.38 -8.62
CA ASN A 343 27.01 11.83 -8.60
C ASN A 343 26.57 12.45 -9.93
N ARG A 344 26.49 11.66 -10.98
CA ARG A 344 26.16 12.12 -12.34
C ARG A 344 25.10 11.25 -12.97
N ILE A 345 24.10 11.90 -13.50
CA ILE A 345 23.05 11.25 -14.28
C ILE A 345 23.62 10.53 -15.52
N THR A 346 24.72 11.03 -16.06
CA THR A 346 25.45 10.44 -17.21
C THR A 346 26.12 9.11 -16.93
N ASP A 347 26.23 8.71 -15.66
CA ASP A 347 26.81 7.42 -15.29
C ASP A 347 25.87 6.25 -15.59
N GLU A 348 24.57 6.53 -15.78
CA GLU A 348 23.55 5.55 -16.16
C GLU A 348 22.86 5.93 -17.49
N PRO A 349 23.61 5.90 -18.63
CA PRO A 349 23.10 6.38 -19.91
C PRO A 349 21.90 5.57 -20.43
N LYS A 350 21.79 4.29 -20.07
CA LYS A 350 20.66 3.43 -20.46
C LYS A 350 19.34 3.86 -19.85
N VAL A 351 19.36 4.36 -18.62
CA VAL A 351 18.15 4.89 -17.96
C VAL A 351 17.65 6.13 -18.70
N ILE A 352 18.58 7.02 -19.08
CA ILE A 352 18.24 8.21 -19.87
C ILE A 352 17.64 7.81 -21.24
N GLU A 353 18.29 6.85 -21.93
CA GLU A 353 17.82 6.33 -23.22
C GLU A 353 16.41 5.73 -23.10
N LEU A 354 16.13 4.99 -22.01
CA LEU A 354 14.79 4.45 -21.73
C LEU A 354 13.75 5.56 -21.59
N LEU A 355 14.06 6.61 -20.82
CA LEU A 355 13.14 7.74 -20.63
C LEU A 355 12.84 8.46 -21.95
N ASP A 356 13.86 8.71 -22.78
CA ASP A 356 13.69 9.31 -24.09
C ASP A 356 12.81 8.48 -25.01
N LYS A 357 13.09 7.19 -25.13
CA LYS A 357 12.33 6.26 -25.95
C LYS A 357 10.88 6.10 -25.51
N SER A 358 10.66 6.18 -24.21
CA SER A 358 9.34 5.99 -23.59
C SER A 358 8.44 7.22 -23.74
N LYS A 359 9.00 8.42 -23.74
CA LYS A 359 8.25 9.68 -23.65
C LYS A 359 7.16 9.86 -24.71
N PRO A 360 7.38 9.58 -26.01
CA PRO A 360 6.34 9.73 -27.03
C PRO A 360 5.11 8.83 -26.78
N ALA A 361 5.33 7.56 -26.43
CA ALA A 361 4.25 6.62 -26.16
C ALA A 361 3.51 6.98 -24.87
N LEU A 362 4.24 7.33 -23.82
CA LEU A 362 3.66 7.74 -22.52
C LEU A 362 2.86 9.04 -22.66
N SER A 363 3.34 10.02 -23.45
CA SER A 363 2.60 11.24 -23.74
C SER A 363 1.30 10.96 -24.52
N TRP A 364 1.34 10.01 -25.46
CA TRP A 364 0.13 9.57 -26.15
C TRP A 364 -0.88 8.95 -25.18
N ILE A 365 -0.43 8.08 -24.25
CA ILE A 365 -1.28 7.50 -23.20
C ILE A 365 -1.84 8.62 -22.32
N ALA A 366 -0.99 9.53 -21.80
CA ALA A 366 -1.40 10.66 -20.97
C ALA A 366 -2.47 11.53 -21.61
N GLY A 367 -2.43 11.69 -22.95
CA GLY A 367 -3.43 12.43 -23.73
C GLY A 367 -4.77 11.71 -23.88
N LYS A 368 -4.85 10.41 -23.60
CA LYS A 368 -6.05 9.58 -23.75
C LYS A 368 -6.71 9.22 -22.42
N PHE A 369 -5.92 9.08 -21.37
CA PHE A 369 -6.38 8.63 -20.05
C PHE A 369 -6.29 9.77 -19.04
N SER A 370 -7.33 9.92 -18.22
CA SER A 370 -7.39 10.92 -17.17
C SER A 370 -7.82 10.26 -15.85
N LYS A 371 -7.60 10.94 -14.73
CA LYS A 371 -8.05 10.48 -13.43
C LYS A 371 -9.58 10.37 -13.27
N GLU A 372 -10.34 10.96 -14.19
CA GLU A 372 -11.80 10.88 -14.22
C GLU A 372 -12.30 9.54 -14.80
N LEU A 373 -11.47 8.84 -15.59
CA LEU A 373 -11.81 7.52 -16.12
C LEU A 373 -11.90 6.51 -14.98
N LYS A 374 -12.98 5.73 -14.98
CA LYS A 374 -13.20 4.69 -13.98
C LYS A 374 -12.75 3.35 -14.52
N THR A 375 -12.15 2.55 -13.64
CA THR A 375 -11.87 1.14 -13.92
C THR A 375 -13.17 0.34 -13.94
N ALA A 376 -13.17 -0.74 -14.71
CA ALA A 376 -14.30 -1.64 -14.84
C ALA A 376 -13.84 -3.10 -14.84
N GLY A 377 -14.72 -4.00 -14.45
CA GLY A 377 -14.42 -5.43 -14.37
C GLY A 377 -15.14 -6.10 -13.21
N VAL A 378 -14.49 -7.08 -12.60
CA VAL A 378 -14.97 -7.67 -11.34
C VAL A 378 -14.63 -6.70 -10.21
N GLY A 379 -15.64 -6.27 -9.46
CA GLY A 379 -15.49 -5.37 -8.33
C GLY A 379 -14.76 -6.04 -7.17
N ILE A 380 -13.77 -5.34 -6.61
CA ILE A 380 -13.03 -5.75 -5.42
C ILE A 380 -13.11 -4.59 -4.43
N PRO A 381 -14.29 -4.37 -3.82
CA PRO A 381 -14.54 -3.19 -2.99
C PRO A 381 -13.59 -3.18 -1.79
N TRP A 382 -13.07 -1.99 -1.49
CA TRP A 382 -12.10 -1.76 -0.43
C TRP A 382 -12.72 -1.00 0.75
N LYS A 383 -12.21 -1.30 1.97
CA LYS A 383 -12.62 -0.66 3.23
C LYS A 383 -11.37 -0.22 3.99
N GLN A 384 -11.21 1.09 4.21
CA GLN A 384 -10.03 1.64 4.91
C GLN A 384 -9.91 1.19 6.37
N ASP A 385 -11.02 0.88 7.01
CA ASP A 385 -11.15 0.48 8.41
C ASP A 385 -11.24 -1.04 8.63
N ALA A 386 -10.91 -1.83 7.61
CA ALA A 386 -11.07 -3.29 7.63
C ALA A 386 -10.46 -3.95 8.88
N ALA A 387 -9.30 -3.51 9.32
CA ALA A 387 -8.61 -4.07 10.48
C ALA A 387 -9.38 -3.95 11.81
N ALA A 388 -10.32 -2.99 11.92
CA ALA A 388 -11.18 -2.86 13.09
C ALA A 388 -12.16 -4.02 13.25
N TYR A 389 -12.58 -4.62 12.15
CA TYR A 389 -13.67 -5.62 12.11
C TYR A 389 -13.21 -7.05 11.95
N VAL A 390 -12.01 -7.30 11.42
CA VAL A 390 -11.52 -8.67 11.19
C VAL A 390 -11.35 -9.43 12.50
N GLN A 391 -11.60 -10.74 12.44
CA GLN A 391 -11.43 -11.62 13.58
C GLN A 391 -10.04 -12.26 13.55
N THR A 392 -9.27 -12.06 14.60
CA THR A 392 -7.98 -12.72 14.79
C THR A 392 -8.18 -14.19 15.16
N GLY A 393 -7.32 -15.06 14.65
CA GLY A 393 -7.36 -16.50 14.93
C GLY A 393 -6.60 -16.87 16.20
N THR A 394 -5.34 -16.46 16.28
CA THR A 394 -4.46 -16.79 17.42
C THR A 394 -4.38 -15.66 18.46
N GLY A 395 -4.55 -14.42 18.03
CA GLY A 395 -4.40 -13.24 18.87
C GLY A 395 -2.97 -12.96 19.34
N LYS A 396 -1.97 -13.45 18.59
CA LYS A 396 -0.56 -13.38 19.00
C LYS A 396 0.23 -12.29 18.30
N VAL A 397 -0.12 -11.96 17.07
CA VAL A 397 0.68 -11.06 16.22
C VAL A 397 -0.20 -10.03 15.53
N MET A 398 0.35 -8.83 15.35
CA MET A 398 -0.37 -7.71 14.73
C MET A 398 -0.72 -7.97 13.25
N GLU A 399 0.04 -8.80 12.58
CA GLU A 399 -0.16 -9.19 11.18
C GLU A 399 -1.52 -9.88 10.95
N GLU A 400 -2.12 -10.49 11.98
CA GLU A 400 -3.48 -11.04 11.91
C GLU A 400 -4.54 -9.98 11.60
N LEU A 401 -4.24 -8.71 11.84
CA LEU A 401 -5.11 -7.57 11.51
C LEU A 401 -4.94 -7.11 10.05
N SER A 402 -3.86 -7.54 9.38
CA SER A 402 -3.57 -7.18 7.99
C SER A 402 -4.36 -8.05 7.02
N VAL A 403 -5.51 -7.55 6.60
CA VAL A 403 -6.30 -8.22 5.56
C VAL A 403 -6.29 -7.40 4.28
N SER A 404 -6.10 -8.08 3.17
CA SER A 404 -6.06 -7.45 1.85
C SER A 404 -7.33 -7.72 1.07
N SER A 405 -7.96 -6.67 0.55
CA SER A 405 -9.05 -6.79 -0.42
C SER A 405 -8.59 -7.37 -1.76
N MET A 406 -7.31 -7.23 -2.10
CA MET A 406 -6.78 -7.48 -3.45
C MET A 406 -6.62 -8.96 -3.81
N SER A 407 -6.80 -9.87 -2.87
CA SER A 407 -6.64 -11.32 -3.11
C SER A 407 -7.45 -11.86 -4.31
N PRO A 408 -8.72 -11.48 -4.53
CA PRO A 408 -9.44 -11.89 -5.72
C PRO A 408 -8.82 -11.36 -7.03
N GLY A 409 -8.32 -10.12 -7.03
CA GLY A 409 -7.64 -9.52 -8.18
C GLY A 409 -6.38 -10.31 -8.57
N ASN A 410 -5.58 -10.69 -7.59
CA ASN A 410 -4.39 -11.51 -7.79
C ASN A 410 -4.72 -12.88 -8.40
N TYR A 411 -5.93 -13.39 -8.16
CA TYR A 411 -6.42 -14.62 -8.75
C TYR A 411 -6.97 -14.40 -10.18
N LEU A 412 -7.72 -13.34 -10.42
CA LEU A 412 -8.47 -13.11 -11.67
C LEU A 412 -7.63 -12.47 -12.78
N LEU A 413 -6.80 -11.48 -12.44
CA LEU A 413 -5.99 -10.73 -13.42
C LEU A 413 -5.06 -11.62 -14.27
N PRO A 414 -4.40 -12.67 -13.73
CA PRO A 414 -3.57 -13.56 -14.53
C PRO A 414 -4.31 -14.30 -15.64
N TYR A 415 -5.63 -14.41 -15.55
CA TYR A 415 -6.48 -15.00 -16.59
C TYR A 415 -7.07 -13.96 -17.54
N GLY A 416 -6.60 -12.72 -17.49
CA GLY A 416 -7.11 -11.63 -18.33
C GLY A 416 -8.49 -11.12 -17.92
N ILE A 417 -8.95 -11.43 -16.71
CA ILE A 417 -10.24 -10.94 -16.18
C ILE A 417 -9.98 -9.59 -15.50
N PRO A 418 -10.50 -8.47 -16.05
CA PRO A 418 -10.26 -7.16 -15.49
C PRO A 418 -10.94 -7.03 -14.12
N CYS A 419 -10.29 -6.26 -13.24
CA CYS A 419 -10.78 -6.00 -11.88
C CYS A 419 -10.81 -4.49 -11.62
N ALA A 420 -11.67 -4.07 -10.69
CA ALA A 420 -11.79 -2.69 -10.25
C ALA A 420 -11.94 -2.62 -8.72
N ALA A 421 -11.29 -1.65 -8.07
CA ALA A 421 -11.36 -1.48 -6.61
C ALA A 421 -12.73 -0.99 -6.09
N SER A 422 -13.66 -0.69 -6.98
CA SER A 422 -15.00 -0.20 -6.67
C SER A 422 -16.07 -1.29 -6.79
N LEU A 423 -17.26 -1.02 -6.23
CA LEU A 423 -18.41 -1.90 -6.35
C LEU A 423 -18.90 -1.96 -7.81
N GLN A 424 -19.02 -3.16 -8.37
CA GLN A 424 -19.38 -3.45 -9.76
C GLN A 424 -20.65 -4.33 -9.83
N PRO A 425 -21.21 -4.59 -11.04
CA PRO A 425 -22.29 -5.55 -11.20
C PRO A 425 -21.94 -6.99 -10.78
N VAL A 426 -20.66 -7.38 -10.89
CA VAL A 426 -20.10 -8.62 -10.37
C VAL A 426 -18.94 -8.28 -9.44
N ASN A 427 -18.91 -8.87 -8.25
CA ASN A 427 -17.90 -8.58 -7.24
C ASN A 427 -17.22 -9.85 -6.75
N ALA A 428 -16.03 -9.72 -6.17
CA ALA A 428 -15.31 -10.84 -5.55
C ALA A 428 -14.76 -10.42 -4.19
N ILE A 429 -15.01 -11.24 -3.15
CA ILE A 429 -14.53 -11.00 -1.79
C ILE A 429 -14.05 -12.32 -1.21
N TYR A 430 -12.79 -12.35 -0.74
CA TYR A 430 -12.16 -13.54 -0.19
C TYR A 430 -11.77 -13.37 1.28
N GLY A 431 -11.87 -14.47 2.02
CA GLY A 431 -11.37 -14.61 3.37
C GLY A 431 -12.00 -13.67 4.40
N GLU A 432 -11.17 -13.27 5.34
CA GLU A 432 -11.57 -12.41 6.47
C GLU A 432 -12.04 -11.02 6.02
N TYR A 433 -11.79 -10.65 4.76
CA TYR A 433 -12.19 -9.36 4.21
C TYR A 433 -13.72 -9.20 4.06
N MET A 434 -14.50 -10.25 4.35
CA MET A 434 -15.97 -10.20 4.45
C MET A 434 -16.46 -9.54 5.75
N TRP A 435 -15.68 -9.54 6.83
CA TRP A 435 -16.10 -8.99 8.13
C TRP A 435 -16.40 -7.47 8.11
N PRO A 436 -15.62 -6.63 7.42
CA PRO A 436 -15.81 -5.17 7.40
C PRO A 436 -17.11 -4.66 6.79
N PHE A 437 -17.79 -5.48 5.99
CA PHE A 437 -19.06 -5.05 5.37
C PHE A 437 -20.22 -5.14 6.36
N ASP A 438 -21.03 -4.09 6.47
CA ASP A 438 -22.24 -4.12 7.25
C ASP A 438 -23.36 -4.96 6.58
N ASP A 439 -24.49 -5.14 7.26
CA ASP A 439 -25.56 -6.00 6.77
C ASP A 439 -26.24 -5.44 5.50
N ASN A 440 -26.32 -4.12 5.35
CA ASN A 440 -26.87 -3.48 4.16
C ASN A 440 -25.92 -3.64 2.97
N GLU A 441 -24.64 -3.46 3.17
CA GLU A 441 -23.59 -3.69 2.17
C GLU A 441 -23.57 -5.16 1.72
N ILE A 442 -23.69 -6.09 2.67
CA ILE A 442 -23.80 -7.53 2.36
C ILE A 442 -25.03 -7.83 1.52
N MET A 443 -26.19 -7.28 1.88
CA MET A 443 -27.42 -7.45 1.08
C MET A 443 -27.27 -6.87 -0.32
N GLN A 444 -26.58 -5.73 -0.46
CA GLN A 444 -26.28 -5.14 -1.76
C GLN A 444 -25.34 -6.03 -2.59
N LEU A 445 -24.30 -6.59 -2.00
CA LEU A 445 -23.40 -7.55 -2.66
C LEU A 445 -24.15 -8.81 -3.09
N LEU A 446 -24.99 -9.37 -2.21
CA LEU A 446 -25.76 -10.59 -2.47
C LEU A 446 -26.89 -10.39 -3.51
N SER A 447 -27.31 -9.15 -3.78
CA SER A 447 -28.27 -8.84 -4.84
C SER A 447 -27.62 -8.73 -6.24
N ARG A 448 -26.31 -8.84 -6.33
CA ARG A 448 -25.49 -8.76 -7.55
C ARG A 448 -24.81 -10.10 -7.88
N GLY A 449 -23.91 -10.12 -8.86
CA GLY A 449 -22.95 -11.20 -9.01
C GLY A 449 -21.93 -11.16 -7.89
N LEU A 450 -21.67 -12.30 -7.23
CA LEU A 450 -20.71 -12.35 -6.12
C LEU A 450 -19.90 -13.64 -6.16
N LEU A 451 -18.58 -13.51 -6.30
CA LEU A 451 -17.63 -14.60 -6.16
C LEU A 451 -17.03 -14.59 -4.74
N LEU A 452 -17.12 -15.71 -4.09
CA LEU A 452 -16.64 -15.94 -2.73
C LEU A 452 -15.65 -17.10 -2.69
N ASP A 453 -14.68 -17.02 -1.80
CA ASP A 453 -14.02 -18.24 -1.34
C ASP A 453 -14.80 -18.92 -0.21
N ALA A 454 -14.40 -20.11 0.18
CA ALA A 454 -15.09 -20.87 1.23
C ALA A 454 -15.09 -20.13 2.58
N ARG A 455 -14.04 -19.32 2.89
CA ARG A 455 -13.97 -18.59 4.15
C ARG A 455 -14.93 -17.39 4.20
N SER A 456 -15.00 -16.61 3.16
CA SER A 456 -15.97 -15.51 3.08
C SER A 456 -17.42 -16.03 3.06
N ALA A 457 -17.65 -17.17 2.42
CA ALA A 457 -18.96 -17.85 2.44
C ALA A 457 -19.31 -18.35 3.85
N GLU A 458 -18.37 -18.93 4.60
CA GLU A 458 -18.54 -19.31 6.01
C GLU A 458 -18.91 -18.09 6.87
N ILE A 459 -18.21 -16.97 6.70
CA ILE A 459 -18.52 -15.72 7.44
C ILE A 459 -19.95 -15.27 7.18
N LEU A 460 -20.42 -15.33 5.93
CA LEU A 460 -21.80 -15.00 5.60
C LEU A 460 -22.78 -15.98 6.26
N CYS A 461 -22.47 -17.25 6.35
CA CYS A 461 -23.28 -18.23 7.08
C CYS A 461 -23.34 -17.90 8.58
N ILE A 462 -22.20 -17.60 9.21
CA ILE A 462 -22.11 -17.19 10.63
C ILE A 462 -22.96 -15.93 10.89
N ARG A 463 -22.98 -14.98 9.94
CA ARG A 463 -23.77 -13.74 10.04
C ARG A 463 -25.25 -13.89 9.68
N GLY A 464 -25.74 -15.12 9.39
CA GLY A 464 -27.14 -15.40 9.08
C GLY A 464 -27.55 -15.19 7.62
N PHE A 465 -26.59 -14.97 6.71
CA PHE A 465 -26.85 -14.79 5.28
C PHE A 465 -26.73 -16.09 4.45
N GLY A 466 -26.47 -17.23 5.07
CA GLY A 466 -26.24 -18.54 4.39
C GLY A 466 -27.31 -18.91 3.38
N LYS A 467 -28.60 -18.60 3.65
CA LYS A 467 -29.72 -18.84 2.72
C LYS A 467 -29.60 -18.11 1.37
N TYR A 468 -28.76 -17.08 1.27
CA TYR A 468 -28.51 -16.33 0.04
C TYR A 468 -27.20 -16.75 -0.65
N VAL A 469 -26.35 -17.51 0.05
CA VAL A 469 -25.07 -18.01 -0.48
C VAL A 469 -25.27 -19.31 -1.25
N GLY A 470 -26.27 -20.12 -0.89
CA GLY A 470 -26.62 -21.35 -1.58
C GLY A 470 -25.80 -22.56 -1.16
N ILE A 471 -25.10 -22.49 -0.03
CA ILE A 471 -24.36 -23.61 0.55
C ILE A 471 -24.75 -23.89 1.99
N ASP A 472 -24.60 -25.15 2.39
CA ASP A 472 -24.49 -25.58 3.77
C ASP A 472 -23.00 -25.78 4.10
N PHE A 473 -22.50 -25.00 5.04
CA PHE A 473 -21.13 -25.09 5.52
C PHE A 473 -21.08 -25.99 6.74
N ASN A 474 -20.29 -27.06 6.68
CA ASN A 474 -20.19 -28.02 7.77
C ASN A 474 -18.95 -27.81 8.63
N LYS A 475 -17.75 -28.04 8.06
CA LYS A 475 -16.48 -27.98 8.79
C LYS A 475 -15.32 -27.68 7.85
N TRP A 476 -14.19 -27.34 8.44
CA TRP A 476 -12.90 -27.38 7.76
C TRP A 476 -12.25 -28.74 7.95
N VAL A 477 -11.63 -29.25 6.89
CA VAL A 477 -10.80 -30.47 6.90
C VAL A 477 -9.34 -30.03 6.93
N SER A 478 -8.57 -30.59 7.86
CA SER A 478 -7.14 -30.30 7.97
C SER A 478 -6.34 -31.00 6.87
N ARG A 479 -5.08 -30.59 6.71
CA ARG A 479 -4.14 -31.26 5.81
C ARG A 479 -3.93 -32.74 6.16
N GLU A 480 -3.91 -33.06 7.45
CA GLU A 480 -3.74 -34.44 7.94
C GLU A 480 -4.95 -35.33 7.61
N GLU A 481 -6.16 -34.75 7.61
CA GLU A 481 -7.39 -35.44 7.24
C GLU A 481 -7.55 -35.54 5.71
N ASN A 482 -6.87 -34.71 4.90
CA ASN A 482 -7.04 -34.63 3.46
C ASN A 482 -5.72 -34.36 2.75
N THR A 483 -4.83 -35.35 2.73
CA THR A 483 -3.48 -35.24 2.18
C THR A 483 -3.47 -35.03 0.67
N TYR A 484 -4.31 -35.77 -0.06
CA TYR A 484 -4.46 -35.66 -1.50
C TYR A 484 -5.93 -35.63 -1.88
N SER A 485 -6.29 -34.69 -2.70
CA SER A 485 -7.62 -34.57 -3.28
C SER A 485 -7.54 -34.12 -4.73
N ILE A 486 -8.56 -34.46 -5.47
CA ILE A 486 -8.76 -34.04 -6.85
C ILE A 486 -10.09 -33.28 -6.94
N GLU A 487 -10.15 -32.30 -7.82
CA GLU A 487 -11.36 -31.55 -8.14
C GLU A 487 -11.86 -31.97 -9.53
N LEU A 488 -13.07 -32.54 -9.59
CA LEU A 488 -13.67 -33.03 -10.81
C LEU A 488 -14.87 -32.19 -11.23
N ILE A 489 -14.98 -31.89 -12.52
CA ILE A 489 -16.17 -31.32 -13.13
C ILE A 489 -17.32 -32.31 -13.04
N VAL A 490 -18.42 -31.93 -12.41
CA VAL A 490 -19.63 -32.75 -12.29
C VAL A 490 -20.83 -32.20 -13.07
N ASN A 491 -20.73 -30.94 -13.54
CA ASN A 491 -21.78 -30.27 -14.29
C ASN A 491 -21.18 -29.44 -15.45
N GLU A 492 -21.64 -29.71 -16.67
CA GLU A 492 -21.15 -29.06 -17.90
C GLU A 492 -21.62 -27.63 -18.09
N GLN A 493 -22.53 -27.13 -17.26
CA GLN A 493 -22.90 -25.69 -17.25
C GLN A 493 -21.69 -24.75 -16.97
N CYS A 494 -20.60 -25.27 -16.41
CA CYS A 494 -19.35 -24.54 -16.28
C CYS A 494 -18.58 -24.35 -17.61
N GLY A 495 -19.07 -24.93 -18.73
CA GLY A 495 -18.42 -24.86 -20.03
C GLY A 495 -17.30 -25.90 -20.25
N VAL A 496 -17.10 -26.82 -19.31
CA VAL A 496 -16.07 -27.86 -19.36
C VAL A 496 -16.73 -29.23 -19.25
N ARG A 497 -16.18 -30.22 -19.98
CA ARG A 497 -16.72 -31.60 -20.01
C ARG A 497 -16.76 -32.25 -18.63
N LYS A 498 -17.88 -32.87 -18.28
CA LYS A 498 -18.02 -33.68 -17.08
C LYS A 498 -16.97 -34.77 -16.99
N GLY A 499 -16.43 -35.00 -15.81
CA GLY A 499 -15.36 -35.95 -15.53
C GLY A 499 -13.95 -35.40 -15.80
N THR A 500 -13.82 -34.14 -16.28
CA THR A 500 -12.50 -33.51 -16.39
C THR A 500 -11.96 -33.22 -14.99
N ASN A 501 -10.70 -33.57 -14.77
CA ASN A 501 -9.96 -33.18 -13.57
C ASN A 501 -9.54 -31.70 -13.72
N LEU A 502 -10.07 -30.83 -12.86
CA LEU A 502 -9.78 -29.42 -12.85
C LEU A 502 -8.50 -29.11 -12.07
N ASN A 503 -8.30 -29.84 -10.98
CA ASN A 503 -7.15 -29.65 -10.11
C ASN A 503 -6.80 -30.97 -9.39
N ALA A 504 -5.51 -31.24 -9.21
CA ALA A 504 -5.01 -32.42 -8.51
C ALA A 504 -4.06 -31.96 -7.38
N ASN A 505 -3.92 -32.80 -6.37
CA ASN A 505 -3.11 -32.49 -5.17
C ASN A 505 -3.57 -31.24 -4.46
N ILE A 506 -4.89 -31.10 -4.28
CA ILE A 506 -5.47 -29.96 -3.56
C ILE A 506 -5.04 -30.06 -2.10
N GLU A 507 -4.26 -29.13 -1.70
CA GLU A 507 -3.79 -28.94 -0.32
C GLU A 507 -4.25 -27.58 0.18
N PRO A 508 -4.12 -27.41 1.46
CA PRO A 508 -4.08 -28.29 2.63
C PRO A 508 -5.36 -28.21 3.46
N ARG A 509 -6.11 -27.11 3.40
CA ARG A 509 -7.30 -26.88 4.19
C ARG A 509 -8.49 -26.65 3.26
N MET A 510 -9.50 -27.48 3.39
CA MET A 510 -10.71 -27.39 2.59
C MET A 510 -11.93 -27.29 3.48
N ALA A 511 -12.96 -26.59 2.98
CA ALA A 511 -14.26 -26.58 3.60
C ALA A 511 -15.11 -27.75 3.10
N VAL A 512 -15.78 -28.42 3.99
CA VAL A 512 -16.85 -29.36 3.64
C VAL A 512 -18.12 -28.57 3.43
N ILE A 513 -18.42 -28.30 2.16
CA ILE A 513 -19.63 -27.57 1.75
C ILE A 513 -20.55 -28.47 0.92
N LYS A 514 -21.86 -28.24 1.02
CA LYS A 514 -22.88 -28.91 0.23
C LYS A 514 -23.80 -27.87 -0.40
N PRO A 515 -24.32 -28.10 -1.63
CA PRO A 515 -25.28 -27.18 -2.22
C PRO A 515 -26.62 -27.26 -1.51
N LEU A 516 -27.25 -26.13 -1.25
CA LEU A 516 -28.64 -26.04 -0.82
C LEU A 516 -29.60 -26.31 -1.99
N SER A 517 -30.87 -26.53 -1.70
CA SER A 517 -31.92 -26.68 -2.73
C SER A 517 -31.92 -25.48 -3.69
N GLY A 518 -31.85 -25.76 -4.99
CA GLY A 518 -31.77 -24.76 -6.06
C GLY A 518 -30.35 -24.27 -6.37
N ALA A 519 -29.35 -24.65 -5.61
CA ALA A 519 -27.95 -24.39 -5.95
C ALA A 519 -27.40 -25.52 -6.86
N VAL A 520 -26.45 -25.15 -7.71
CA VAL A 520 -25.86 -26.06 -8.71
C VAL A 520 -24.41 -26.31 -8.36
N GLU A 521 -24.05 -27.58 -8.16
CA GLU A 521 -22.68 -28.02 -7.99
C GLU A 521 -22.01 -28.11 -9.38
N TRP A 522 -20.94 -27.36 -9.60
CA TRP A 522 -20.15 -27.43 -10.82
C TRP A 522 -18.99 -28.39 -10.71
N THR A 523 -18.33 -28.38 -9.56
CA THR A 523 -17.19 -29.25 -9.28
C THR A 523 -17.32 -29.95 -7.93
N ARG A 524 -16.63 -31.07 -7.79
CA ARG A 524 -16.64 -31.90 -6.60
C ARG A 524 -15.23 -32.28 -6.20
N ILE A 525 -14.95 -32.22 -4.91
CA ILE A 525 -13.66 -32.61 -4.34
C ILE A 525 -13.75 -34.05 -3.83
N ILE A 526 -12.85 -34.88 -4.32
CA ILE A 526 -12.78 -36.29 -4.01
C ILE A 526 -11.38 -36.61 -3.47
N ASN A 527 -11.34 -37.26 -2.34
CA ASN A 527 -10.13 -37.93 -1.83
C ASN A 527 -10.17 -39.40 -2.26
N PRO A 528 -9.14 -39.90 -2.97
CA PRO A 528 -9.13 -41.27 -3.47
C PRO A 528 -9.34 -42.35 -2.39
N GLU A 529 -8.85 -42.14 -1.18
CA GLU A 529 -8.95 -43.10 -0.07
C GLU A 529 -10.26 -42.97 0.71
N ARG A 530 -10.80 -41.74 0.82
CA ARG A 530 -11.94 -41.41 1.69
C ARG A 530 -13.23 -41.08 0.94
N GLY A 531 -13.17 -41.04 -0.38
CA GLY A 531 -14.30 -40.70 -1.25
C GLY A 531 -14.60 -39.21 -1.29
N LEU A 532 -15.89 -38.87 -1.31
CA LEU A 532 -16.36 -37.47 -1.40
C LEU A 532 -15.97 -36.67 -0.17
N VAL A 533 -15.25 -35.56 -0.40
CA VAL A 533 -14.95 -34.56 0.64
C VAL A 533 -16.06 -33.50 0.70
N GLY A 534 -16.42 -32.91 -0.44
CA GLY A 534 -17.42 -31.87 -0.54
C GLY A 534 -17.49 -31.27 -1.94
N SER A 535 -18.26 -30.20 -2.11
CA SER A 535 -18.31 -29.46 -3.36
C SER A 535 -17.08 -28.57 -3.52
N GLY A 536 -16.57 -28.46 -4.75
CA GLY A 536 -15.52 -27.53 -5.13
C GLY A 536 -16.08 -26.15 -5.48
N ILE A 537 -16.89 -26.07 -6.55
CA ILE A 537 -17.57 -24.84 -6.96
C ILE A 537 -19.08 -25.06 -6.91
N VAL A 538 -19.77 -24.15 -6.21
CA VAL A 538 -21.23 -24.11 -6.11
C VAL A 538 -21.73 -22.76 -6.61
N VAL A 539 -22.73 -22.77 -7.49
CA VAL A 539 -23.35 -21.57 -8.04
C VAL A 539 -24.83 -21.51 -7.66
N TYR A 540 -25.28 -20.38 -7.19
CA TYR A 540 -26.66 -20.18 -6.71
C TYR A 540 -27.26 -18.87 -7.21
N LYS A 541 -28.47 -18.92 -7.75
CA LYS A 541 -29.29 -17.74 -8.01
C LYS A 541 -30.24 -17.54 -6.82
N ASN A 542 -29.99 -16.56 -6.01
CA ASN A 542 -30.72 -16.33 -4.78
C ASN A 542 -32.03 -15.53 -4.99
N LYS A 543 -32.85 -15.43 -3.93
CA LYS A 543 -34.12 -14.71 -3.96
C LYS A 543 -34.01 -13.19 -4.07
N LEU A 544 -32.80 -12.62 -3.91
CA LEU A 544 -32.52 -11.20 -4.12
C LEU A 544 -32.22 -10.87 -5.60
N GLY A 545 -32.22 -11.89 -6.46
CA GLY A 545 -31.88 -11.77 -7.88
C GLY A 545 -30.39 -11.92 -8.19
N GLY A 546 -29.53 -11.95 -7.17
CA GLY A 546 -28.09 -12.10 -7.35
C GLY A 546 -27.66 -13.52 -7.67
N ARG A 547 -26.51 -13.64 -8.33
CA ARG A 547 -25.86 -14.93 -8.64
C ARG A 547 -24.57 -15.05 -7.83
N VAL A 548 -24.55 -15.95 -6.87
CA VAL A 548 -23.41 -16.18 -5.98
C VAL A 548 -22.68 -17.44 -6.44
N ALA A 549 -21.36 -17.37 -6.52
CA ALA A 549 -20.48 -18.50 -6.72
C ALA A 549 -19.54 -18.64 -5.52
N VAL A 550 -19.45 -19.85 -4.96
CA VAL A 550 -18.51 -20.18 -3.88
C VAL A 550 -17.45 -21.13 -4.45
N GLN A 551 -16.19 -20.73 -4.28
CA GLN A 551 -15.02 -21.50 -4.70
C GLN A 551 -14.31 -22.13 -3.50
N ASN A 552 -14.08 -23.43 -3.54
CA ASN A 552 -13.39 -24.23 -2.51
C ASN A 552 -12.43 -25.21 -3.20
N PRO A 553 -11.17 -25.32 -2.81
CA PRO A 553 -10.53 -24.53 -1.76
C PRO A 553 -10.29 -23.08 -2.20
N VAL A 554 -9.99 -22.25 -1.21
CA VAL A 554 -9.45 -20.91 -1.49
C VAL A 554 -8.28 -21.04 -2.47
N ALA A 555 -8.07 -20.04 -3.30
CA ALA A 555 -6.90 -19.94 -4.19
C ALA A 555 -5.57 -19.88 -3.39
N LEU A 556 -5.21 -20.98 -2.76
CA LEU A 556 -4.13 -21.12 -1.79
C LEU A 556 -2.74 -20.94 -2.40
N TRP A 557 -2.61 -21.19 -3.69
CA TRP A 557 -1.35 -20.99 -4.42
C TRP A 557 -0.83 -19.56 -4.32
N LEU A 558 -1.73 -18.58 -4.23
CA LEU A 558 -1.36 -17.18 -4.07
C LEU A 558 -0.99 -16.84 -2.62
N ALA A 559 -1.59 -17.50 -1.63
CA ALA A 559 -1.20 -17.35 -0.23
C ALA A 559 0.21 -17.91 0.02
N ILE A 560 0.54 -19.07 -0.54
CA ILE A 560 1.87 -19.69 -0.40
C ILE A 560 2.96 -18.85 -1.08
N ILE A 561 2.68 -18.27 -2.24
CA ILE A 561 3.62 -17.34 -2.90
C ILE A 561 3.79 -16.08 -2.06
N ARG A 562 2.70 -15.52 -1.53
CA ARG A 562 2.73 -14.35 -0.65
C ARG A 562 3.52 -14.59 0.62
N ASP A 563 3.27 -15.71 1.31
CA ASP A 563 3.97 -16.04 2.57
C ASP A 563 5.46 -16.34 2.34
N ARG A 564 5.84 -16.84 1.18
CA ARG A 564 7.26 -17.01 0.82
C ARG A 564 7.95 -15.72 0.44
N ILE A 565 7.25 -14.75 -0.13
CA ILE A 565 7.79 -13.44 -0.48
C ILE A 565 7.95 -12.58 0.78
N PHE A 566 6.96 -12.58 1.68
CA PHE A 566 7.02 -11.80 2.93
C PHE A 566 7.87 -12.44 4.03
N ALA A 567 8.17 -13.73 3.97
CA ALA A 567 9.09 -14.39 4.91
C ALA A 567 10.58 -14.22 4.56
N LYS A 568 10.90 -13.57 3.45
CA LYS A 568 12.27 -13.32 3.00
C LYS A 568 12.67 -11.84 2.98
N ASN A 569 11.77 -10.93 3.34
CA ASN A 569 12.06 -9.49 3.40
C ASN A 569 11.85 -8.94 4.81
#